data_6f89bca852ddb57615188abdcb122e8e
#
_entry.id   6f89bca852ddb57615188abdcb122e8e
#
_cell.length_a   1.000
_cell.length_b   1.000
_cell.length_c   1.000
_cell.angle_alpha   90.00
_cell.angle_beta   90.00
_cell.angle_gamma   90.00
#
_symmetry.space_group_name_H-M   'P 1'
#
loop_
_entity.id
_entity.type
_entity.pdbx_description
1 polymer ?
#
loop_
_entity_poly.entity_id
_entity_poly.type
_entity_poly.pdbx_seq_one_letter_code
_entity_poly.pdbx_strand_id
1 'polypeptide(L)'
;MCIRDRITNISIDHTSWLGNTVEEIALEKAGIARCERPVVVASNTPPINLRQHLRSMGAQIYSRGREFSLTCTEAAKQWDWHGSGSKLKGLPMPFEQAGVQLDNAAGVLMVIDILQATLEVKKSDIIEGINNARLAGRCQLIESEPKVILDVSHNEASVRRLAQFIKRQQNTNKVGKCVAVCGMLKDKEIENSLSHIKPLVDSWYLATIHHERGTSAQQLQAYLIDQPFTNCFDKAETAYQAAIKAVKKCDCLVVFGSFHIVGDIIRHRQKFN
;
A
#
# COMPACT_ATOMS: atom_id res chain seq x y z
N MET A 1 -5.99 6.88 -25.09
CA MET A 1 -6.61 5.59 -25.50
C MET A 1 -6.04 4.50 -24.60
N CYS A 2 -6.88 3.89 -23.74
CA CYS A 2 -6.42 2.77 -22.89
C CYS A 2 -6.27 1.52 -23.76
N ILE A 3 -5.06 0.99 -23.87
CA ILE A 3 -4.77 -0.19 -24.66
C ILE A 3 -4.90 -1.47 -23.82
N ARG A 4 -4.63 -1.35 -22.50
CA ARG A 4 -4.69 -2.43 -21.50
C ARG A 4 -5.09 -1.85 -20.16
N ASP A 5 -5.96 -2.55 -19.46
CA ASP A 5 -6.47 -2.14 -18.17
C ASP A 5 -6.08 -3.13 -17.08
N ARG A 6 -5.82 -2.64 -15.87
CA ARG A 6 -5.47 -3.47 -14.74
C ARG A 6 -6.27 -3.11 -13.50
N ILE A 7 -6.98 -4.10 -12.96
CA ILE A 7 -7.67 -4.02 -11.67
C ILE A 7 -6.76 -4.66 -10.62
N THR A 8 -6.40 -3.87 -9.62
CA THR A 8 -5.61 -4.31 -8.47
C THR A 8 -6.52 -4.77 -7.34
N ASN A 9 -6.06 -4.74 -6.08
CA ASN A 9 -6.89 -5.10 -4.94
C ASN A 9 -8.14 -4.21 -4.85
N ILE A 10 -9.24 -4.84 -4.49
CA ILE A 10 -10.51 -4.18 -4.20
C ILE A 10 -10.77 -4.32 -2.71
N SER A 11 -11.05 -3.21 -2.05
CA SER A 11 -11.41 -3.11 -0.64
C SER A 11 -12.40 -1.98 -0.46
N ILE A 12 -13.09 -1.95 0.67
CA ILE A 12 -13.98 -0.84 1.02
C ILE A 12 -13.13 0.43 1.13
N ASP A 13 -13.37 1.35 0.24
CA ASP A 13 -12.79 2.70 0.21
C ASP A 13 -13.60 3.56 -0.79
N HIS A 14 -13.58 4.88 -0.58
CA HIS A 14 -14.33 5.83 -1.42
C HIS A 14 -15.82 5.50 -1.52
N THR A 15 -16.44 5.09 -0.41
CA THR A 15 -17.83 4.59 -0.36
C THR A 15 -18.85 5.60 -0.88
N SER A 16 -18.60 6.91 -0.71
CA SER A 16 -19.43 7.98 -1.24
C SER A 16 -19.50 8.02 -2.78
N TRP A 17 -18.61 7.32 -3.50
CA TRP A 17 -18.51 7.33 -4.97
C TRP A 17 -18.59 5.94 -5.59
N LEU A 18 -18.02 4.93 -4.93
CA LEU A 18 -17.82 3.61 -5.52
C LEU A 18 -18.81 2.56 -5.01
N GLY A 19 -19.60 2.88 -3.97
CA GLY A 19 -20.51 1.94 -3.33
C GLY A 19 -20.08 1.49 -1.94
N ASN A 20 -20.98 0.85 -1.21
CA ASN A 20 -20.81 0.49 0.19
C ASN A 20 -20.34 -0.97 0.39
N THR A 21 -20.30 -1.76 -0.67
CA THR A 21 -19.86 -3.15 -0.66
C THR A 21 -18.68 -3.38 -1.59
N VAL A 22 -17.91 -4.41 -1.30
CA VAL A 22 -16.74 -4.79 -2.14
C VAL A 22 -17.23 -5.18 -3.54
N GLU A 23 -18.41 -5.76 -3.65
CA GLU A 23 -19.06 -6.15 -4.90
C GLU A 23 -19.45 -4.94 -5.76
N GLU A 24 -20.02 -3.91 -5.17
CA GLU A 24 -20.35 -2.65 -5.86
C GLU A 24 -19.09 -1.94 -6.36
N ILE A 25 -18.08 -1.81 -5.48
CA ILE A 25 -16.79 -1.23 -5.83
C ILE A 25 -16.10 -2.01 -6.96
N ALA A 26 -16.26 -3.33 -6.98
CA ALA A 26 -15.72 -4.18 -8.04
C ALA A 26 -16.35 -3.89 -9.40
N LEU A 27 -17.67 -3.71 -9.44
CA LEU A 27 -18.40 -3.39 -10.67
C LEU A 27 -18.02 -2.01 -11.20
N GLU A 28 -17.93 -1.01 -10.32
CA GLU A 28 -17.50 0.33 -10.68
C GLU A 28 -16.06 0.33 -11.28
N LYS A 29 -15.14 -0.37 -10.62
CA LYS A 29 -13.77 -0.54 -11.15
C LYS A 29 -13.73 -1.33 -12.45
N ALA A 30 -14.65 -2.26 -12.68
CA ALA A 30 -14.76 -3.00 -13.93
C ALA A 30 -15.16 -2.11 -15.12
N GLY A 31 -15.77 -0.95 -14.87
CA GLY A 31 -16.17 0.03 -15.90
C GLY A 31 -15.02 0.54 -16.78
N ILE A 32 -13.76 0.31 -16.40
CA ILE A 32 -12.60 0.58 -17.27
C ILE A 32 -12.50 -0.42 -18.44
N ALA A 33 -13.02 -1.64 -18.28
CA ALA A 33 -12.89 -2.71 -19.27
C ALA A 33 -13.61 -2.37 -20.58
N ARG A 34 -13.13 -2.94 -21.67
CA ARG A 34 -13.69 -2.75 -23.03
C ARG A 34 -13.83 -4.10 -23.73
N CYS A 35 -14.83 -4.21 -24.59
CA CYS A 35 -15.04 -5.39 -25.41
C CYS A 35 -13.78 -5.70 -26.22
N GLU A 36 -13.43 -6.99 -26.29
CA GLU A 36 -12.25 -7.52 -27.02
C GLU A 36 -10.90 -6.94 -26.58
N ARG A 37 -10.85 -6.24 -25.42
CA ARG A 37 -9.59 -5.72 -24.87
C ARG A 37 -9.15 -6.52 -23.66
N PRO A 38 -7.83 -6.73 -23.48
CA PRO A 38 -7.29 -7.37 -22.30
C PRO A 38 -7.53 -6.55 -21.03
N VAL A 39 -8.00 -7.23 -19.99
CA VAL A 39 -8.06 -6.72 -18.63
C VAL A 39 -7.34 -7.67 -17.68
N VAL A 40 -6.41 -7.15 -16.90
CA VAL A 40 -5.64 -7.94 -15.93
C VAL A 40 -6.22 -7.73 -14.56
N VAL A 41 -6.63 -8.81 -13.89
CA VAL A 41 -7.10 -8.82 -12.50
C VAL A 41 -5.98 -9.36 -11.61
N ALA A 42 -5.28 -8.47 -10.92
CA ALA A 42 -4.09 -8.82 -10.13
C ALA A 42 -4.41 -9.35 -8.72
N SER A 43 -5.63 -9.17 -8.24
CA SER A 43 -6.05 -9.70 -6.93
C SER A 43 -6.10 -11.22 -6.94
N ASN A 44 -5.59 -11.85 -5.87
CA ASN A 44 -5.70 -13.28 -5.66
C ASN A 44 -7.12 -13.71 -5.23
N THR A 45 -7.85 -12.80 -4.60
CA THR A 45 -9.21 -13.01 -4.09
C THR A 45 -10.13 -11.89 -4.60
N PRO A 46 -10.37 -11.80 -5.93
CA PRO A 46 -11.29 -10.81 -6.46
C PRO A 46 -12.72 -11.15 -6.04
N PRO A 47 -13.62 -10.14 -5.89
CA PRO A 47 -15.04 -10.38 -5.66
C PRO A 47 -15.63 -11.30 -6.74
N ILE A 48 -16.56 -12.17 -6.33
CA ILE A 48 -17.06 -13.26 -7.20
C ILE A 48 -17.78 -12.73 -8.45
N ASN A 49 -18.48 -11.61 -8.31
CA ASN A 49 -19.23 -10.97 -9.39
C ASN A 49 -18.33 -10.27 -10.44
N LEU A 50 -17.09 -9.91 -10.09
CA LEU A 50 -16.19 -9.16 -10.97
C LEU A 50 -15.95 -9.89 -12.31
N ARG A 51 -15.58 -11.16 -12.23
CA ARG A 51 -15.25 -11.93 -13.46
C ARG A 51 -16.48 -12.15 -14.32
N GLN A 52 -17.65 -12.37 -13.75
CA GLN A 52 -18.90 -12.53 -14.49
C GLN A 52 -19.24 -11.23 -15.22
N HIS A 53 -19.11 -10.10 -14.56
CA HIS A 53 -19.36 -8.79 -15.15
C HIS A 53 -18.38 -8.47 -16.28
N LEU A 54 -17.07 -8.70 -16.09
CA LEU A 54 -16.08 -8.52 -17.16
C LEU A 54 -16.36 -9.39 -18.38
N ARG A 55 -16.85 -10.62 -18.19
CA ARG A 55 -17.28 -11.50 -19.28
C ARG A 55 -18.49 -10.94 -20.03
N SER A 56 -19.50 -10.44 -19.34
CA SER A 56 -20.68 -9.85 -19.98
C SER A 56 -20.33 -8.60 -20.80
N MET A 57 -19.24 -7.91 -20.47
CA MET A 57 -18.68 -6.81 -21.24
C MET A 57 -17.86 -7.27 -22.48
N GLY A 58 -17.65 -8.56 -22.65
CA GLY A 58 -16.84 -9.11 -23.74
C GLY A 58 -15.34 -8.89 -23.58
N ALA A 59 -14.85 -8.60 -22.37
CA ALA A 59 -13.42 -8.35 -22.11
C ALA A 59 -12.60 -9.65 -22.13
N GLN A 60 -11.33 -9.55 -22.58
CA GLN A 60 -10.36 -10.64 -22.49
C GLN A 60 -9.71 -10.65 -21.11
N ILE A 61 -10.09 -11.58 -20.24
CA ILE A 61 -9.75 -11.55 -18.82
C ILE A 61 -8.50 -12.37 -18.51
N TYR A 62 -7.53 -11.75 -17.85
CA TYR A 62 -6.32 -12.38 -17.32
C TYR A 62 -6.30 -12.23 -15.80
N SER A 63 -6.70 -13.26 -15.07
CA SER A 63 -6.82 -13.24 -13.61
C SER A 63 -5.69 -14.01 -12.94
N ARG A 64 -5.19 -13.51 -11.85
CA ARG A 64 -4.27 -14.23 -10.98
C ARG A 64 -4.93 -15.52 -10.45
N GLY A 65 -4.15 -16.60 -10.40
CA GLY A 65 -4.61 -17.92 -10.00
C GLY A 65 -5.33 -18.69 -11.10
N ARG A 66 -5.46 -18.12 -12.31
CA ARG A 66 -6.03 -18.78 -13.50
C ARG A 66 -5.10 -18.62 -14.72
N GLU A 67 -5.10 -17.46 -15.35
CA GLU A 67 -4.32 -17.18 -16.55
C GLU A 67 -2.85 -16.88 -16.23
N PHE A 68 -2.56 -16.43 -14.98
CA PHE A 68 -1.20 -16.30 -14.48
C PHE A 68 -1.11 -16.61 -12.98
N SER A 69 0.07 -16.98 -12.53
CA SER A 69 0.32 -17.31 -11.13
C SER A 69 1.73 -16.91 -10.70
N LEU A 70 1.98 -17.01 -9.41
CA LEU A 70 3.30 -16.81 -8.84
C LEU A 70 3.57 -17.84 -7.73
N THR A 71 4.84 -18.17 -7.54
CA THR A 71 5.32 -18.97 -6.43
C THR A 71 6.50 -18.28 -5.77
N CYS A 72 6.53 -18.26 -4.43
CA CYS A 72 7.60 -17.65 -3.64
C CYS A 72 8.50 -18.73 -3.07
N THR A 73 9.81 -18.52 -3.16
CA THR A 73 10.81 -19.29 -2.44
C THR A 73 11.34 -18.41 -1.31
N GLU A 74 10.76 -18.53 -0.12
CA GLU A 74 11.11 -17.66 1.04
C GLU A 74 12.58 -17.74 1.39
N ALA A 75 13.17 -18.95 1.38
CA ALA A 75 14.58 -19.16 1.68
C ALA A 75 15.53 -18.44 0.70
N ALA A 76 15.14 -18.31 -0.57
CA ALA A 76 15.95 -17.68 -1.61
C ALA A 76 15.66 -16.19 -1.80
N LYS A 77 14.68 -15.62 -1.09
CA LYS A 77 14.18 -14.24 -1.32
C LYS A 77 13.90 -13.96 -2.79
N GLN A 78 13.36 -14.94 -3.50
CA GLN A 78 13.04 -14.89 -4.93
C GLN A 78 11.62 -15.40 -5.17
N TRP A 79 11.10 -15.10 -6.34
CA TRP A 79 9.83 -15.60 -6.80
C TRP A 79 9.85 -15.96 -8.27
N ASP A 80 8.98 -16.86 -8.63
CA ASP A 80 8.75 -17.26 -10.02
C ASP A 80 7.38 -16.77 -10.45
N TRP A 81 7.30 -16.33 -11.69
CA TRP A 81 6.05 -15.94 -12.34
C TRP A 81 5.75 -16.88 -13.51
N HIS A 82 4.47 -17.23 -13.64
CA HIS A 82 3.97 -18.12 -14.69
C HIS A 82 2.80 -17.44 -15.40
N GLY A 83 2.95 -17.09 -16.67
CA GLY A 83 1.91 -16.58 -17.56
C GLY A 83 1.32 -17.66 -18.46
N SER A 84 0.48 -17.25 -19.42
CA SER A 84 -0.21 -18.16 -20.34
C SER A 84 0.71 -18.93 -21.28
N GLY A 85 1.85 -18.36 -21.66
CA GLY A 85 2.83 -18.97 -22.56
C GLY A 85 4.28 -18.73 -22.14
N SER A 86 4.52 -17.97 -21.09
CA SER A 86 5.85 -17.60 -20.63
C SER A 86 6.06 -17.89 -19.15
N LYS A 87 7.33 -18.08 -18.77
CA LYS A 87 7.75 -18.31 -17.38
C LYS A 87 8.98 -17.49 -17.07
N LEU A 88 8.95 -16.76 -15.96
CA LEU A 88 10.08 -16.01 -15.44
C LEU A 88 10.45 -16.58 -14.08
N LYS A 89 11.68 -17.13 -13.98
CA LYS A 89 12.18 -17.75 -12.76
C LYS A 89 13.24 -16.89 -12.11
N GLY A 90 13.33 -16.98 -10.76
CA GLY A 90 14.37 -16.34 -9.96
C GLY A 90 14.28 -14.82 -10.00
N LEU A 91 13.08 -14.25 -10.03
CA LEU A 91 12.89 -12.83 -9.97
C LEU A 91 13.22 -12.31 -8.56
N PRO A 92 13.86 -11.13 -8.43
CA PRO A 92 14.07 -10.53 -7.14
C PRO A 92 12.74 -10.17 -6.48
N MET A 93 12.66 -10.27 -5.16
CA MET A 93 11.47 -9.79 -4.45
C MET A 93 11.29 -8.30 -4.70
N PRO A 94 10.10 -7.85 -5.11
CA PRO A 94 9.85 -6.44 -5.25
C PRO A 94 10.06 -5.83 -3.89
N PHE A 95 10.87 -4.85 -3.85
CA PHE A 95 11.34 -4.07 -2.71
C PHE A 95 10.74 -4.50 -1.36
N GLU A 96 11.51 -5.24 -0.58
CA GLU A 96 11.07 -5.92 0.65
C GLU A 96 10.40 -4.97 1.66
N GLN A 97 10.78 -3.71 1.62
CA GLN A 97 10.28 -2.66 2.51
C GLN A 97 9.02 -1.97 1.99
N ALA A 98 8.71 -2.05 0.71
CA ALA A 98 7.62 -1.28 0.14
C ALA A 98 6.27 -1.95 0.22
N GLY A 99 6.16 -3.20 0.71
CA GLY A 99 4.89 -3.91 0.58
C GLY A 99 4.32 -3.82 -0.83
N VAL A 100 5.19 -3.58 -1.84
CA VAL A 100 4.80 -3.69 -3.24
C VAL A 100 4.29 -5.09 -3.36
N GLN A 101 3.01 -5.14 -3.48
CA GLN A 101 2.31 -6.37 -3.44
C GLN A 101 2.83 -7.19 -4.58
N LEU A 102 3.30 -8.35 -4.26
CA LEU A 102 3.76 -9.32 -5.22
C LEU A 102 2.68 -9.55 -6.29
N ASP A 103 1.41 -9.44 -5.87
CA ASP A 103 0.23 -9.46 -6.72
C ASP A 103 0.25 -8.35 -7.77
N ASN A 104 0.63 -7.13 -7.35
CA ASN A 104 0.74 -6.01 -8.28
C ASN A 104 1.90 -6.20 -9.25
N ALA A 105 3.04 -6.70 -8.78
CA ALA A 105 4.18 -7.04 -9.64
C ALA A 105 3.80 -8.14 -10.65
N ALA A 106 3.14 -9.20 -10.18
CA ALA A 106 2.67 -10.28 -11.05
C ALA A 106 1.66 -9.79 -12.10
N GLY A 107 0.76 -8.89 -11.72
CA GLY A 107 -0.15 -8.24 -12.67
C GLY A 107 0.55 -7.35 -13.70
N VAL A 108 1.64 -6.67 -13.31
CA VAL A 108 2.49 -5.92 -14.25
C VAL A 108 3.16 -6.87 -15.25
N LEU A 109 3.70 -8.00 -14.78
CA LEU A 109 4.31 -8.99 -15.67
C LEU A 109 3.29 -9.57 -16.66
N MET A 110 2.02 -9.75 -16.25
CA MET A 110 0.97 -10.17 -17.20
C MET A 110 0.68 -9.09 -18.25
N VAL A 111 0.69 -7.81 -17.89
CA VAL A 111 0.57 -6.72 -18.87
C VAL A 111 1.76 -6.72 -19.84
N ILE A 112 2.98 -6.89 -19.34
CA ILE A 112 4.18 -6.99 -20.18
C ILE A 112 4.07 -8.19 -21.12
N ASP A 113 3.66 -9.37 -20.63
CA ASP A 113 3.50 -10.59 -21.43
C ASP A 113 2.49 -10.40 -22.58
N ILE A 114 1.35 -9.74 -22.31
CA ILE A 114 0.36 -9.40 -23.33
C ILE A 114 0.93 -8.42 -24.37
N LEU A 115 1.79 -7.51 -23.97
CA LEU A 115 2.36 -6.48 -24.85
C LEU A 115 3.64 -6.94 -25.57
N GLN A 116 4.21 -8.09 -25.22
CA GLN A 116 5.52 -8.54 -25.68
C GLN A 116 5.64 -8.57 -27.22
N ALA A 117 4.57 -8.86 -27.92
CA ALA A 117 4.56 -8.86 -29.38
C ALA A 117 4.69 -7.46 -30.02
N THR A 118 4.37 -6.39 -29.28
CA THR A 118 4.38 -5.00 -29.77
C THR A 118 5.43 -4.15 -29.08
N LEU A 119 5.78 -4.48 -27.86
CA LEU A 119 6.75 -3.78 -27.01
C LEU A 119 7.63 -4.83 -26.34
N GLU A 120 8.73 -5.18 -27.00
CA GLU A 120 9.65 -6.17 -26.45
C GLU A 120 10.32 -5.66 -25.17
N VAL A 121 10.19 -6.42 -24.07
CA VAL A 121 10.83 -6.17 -22.78
C VAL A 121 11.67 -7.38 -22.42
N LYS A 122 12.96 -7.19 -22.21
CA LYS A 122 13.89 -8.27 -21.85
C LYS A 122 13.76 -8.62 -20.36
N LYS A 123 14.13 -9.84 -20.00
CA LYS A 123 14.17 -10.27 -18.57
C LYS A 123 15.08 -9.38 -17.72
N SER A 124 16.19 -8.88 -18.28
CA SER A 124 17.09 -7.92 -17.61
C SER A 124 16.35 -6.65 -17.18
N ASP A 125 15.52 -6.10 -18.09
CA ASP A 125 14.80 -4.84 -17.86
C ASP A 125 13.70 -5.03 -16.82
N ILE A 126 13.06 -6.21 -16.80
CA ILE A 126 12.09 -6.61 -15.78
C ILE A 126 12.77 -6.66 -14.41
N ILE A 127 13.93 -7.31 -14.30
CA ILE A 127 14.71 -7.42 -13.06
C ILE A 127 15.14 -6.04 -12.58
N GLU A 128 15.64 -5.20 -13.47
CA GLU A 128 16.03 -3.82 -13.17
C GLU A 128 14.83 -3.01 -12.70
N GLY A 129 13.71 -3.09 -13.40
CA GLY A 129 12.46 -2.43 -13.02
C GLY A 129 11.94 -2.84 -11.64
N ILE A 130 11.98 -4.14 -11.31
CA ILE A 130 11.59 -4.65 -9.99
C ILE A 130 12.53 -4.12 -8.90
N ASN A 131 13.85 -4.15 -9.14
CA ASN A 131 14.86 -3.69 -8.19
C ASN A 131 14.79 -2.18 -7.93
N ASN A 132 14.42 -1.40 -8.93
CA ASN A 132 14.37 0.05 -8.88
C ASN A 132 12.97 0.62 -8.56
N ALA A 133 11.93 -0.21 -8.56
CA ALA A 133 10.58 0.23 -8.24
C ALA A 133 10.52 0.81 -6.82
N ARG A 134 10.28 2.10 -6.72
CA ARG A 134 10.09 2.84 -5.47
C ARG A 134 8.89 3.74 -5.62
N LEU A 135 8.03 3.75 -4.64
CA LEU A 135 6.88 4.63 -4.61
C LEU A 135 6.89 5.43 -3.32
N ALA A 136 6.96 6.74 -3.46
CA ALA A 136 6.96 7.65 -2.31
C ALA A 136 5.73 7.38 -1.41
N GLY A 137 5.96 7.32 -0.10
CA GLY A 137 4.89 7.07 0.87
C GLY A 137 4.27 5.67 0.81
N ARG A 138 5.01 4.66 0.34
CA ARG A 138 4.57 3.24 0.41
C ARG A 138 5.62 2.41 1.17
N CYS A 139 5.45 2.27 2.48
CA CYS A 139 6.43 1.71 3.41
C CYS A 139 7.85 2.24 3.16
N GLN A 140 7.94 3.51 2.73
CA GLN A 140 9.18 4.13 2.31
C GLN A 140 10.09 4.35 3.52
N LEU A 141 11.22 3.65 3.56
CA LEU A 141 12.26 3.91 4.55
C LEU A 141 13.07 5.13 4.09
N ILE A 142 13.08 6.18 4.90
CA ILE A 142 13.82 7.43 4.62
C ILE A 142 15.05 7.63 5.51
N GLU A 143 15.07 6.95 6.65
CA GLU A 143 16.23 6.90 7.56
C GLU A 143 16.33 5.50 8.16
N SER A 144 17.56 5.09 8.48
CA SER A 144 17.86 3.77 9.05
C SER A 144 18.09 3.82 10.56
N GLU A 145 18.51 4.97 11.13
CA GLU A 145 18.82 5.16 12.56
C GLU A 145 18.44 6.56 13.05
N PRO A 146 17.28 6.74 13.70
CA PRO A 146 16.21 5.76 13.87
C PRO A 146 15.57 5.36 12.54
N LYS A 147 14.88 4.23 12.49
CA LYS A 147 14.11 3.87 11.29
C LYS A 147 12.94 4.81 11.14
N VAL A 148 12.90 5.54 10.02
CA VAL A 148 11.76 6.42 9.69
C VAL A 148 11.05 5.89 8.45
N ILE A 149 9.79 5.50 8.64
CA ILE A 149 8.95 4.89 7.60
C ILE A 149 7.80 5.83 7.28
N LEU A 150 7.63 6.13 6.00
CA LEU A 150 6.49 6.88 5.49
C LEU A 150 5.53 5.96 4.75
N ASP A 151 4.25 6.00 5.12
CA ASP A 151 3.21 5.21 4.42
C ASP A 151 1.87 5.94 4.36
N VAL A 152 1.28 6.03 3.18
CA VAL A 152 -0.01 6.70 2.97
C VAL A 152 -1.22 5.81 3.30
N SER A 153 -1.05 4.72 4.04
CA SER A 153 -2.14 3.86 4.47
C SER A 153 -3.20 4.63 5.26
N HIS A 154 -4.46 4.49 4.85
CA HIS A 154 -5.57 5.27 5.37
C HIS A 154 -6.91 4.50 5.40
N ASN A 155 -6.91 3.22 5.06
CA ASN A 155 -8.05 2.31 5.19
C ASN A 155 -7.61 1.00 5.83
N GLU A 156 -8.56 0.20 6.30
CA GLU A 156 -8.31 -1.04 7.03
C GLU A 156 -7.30 -1.95 6.33
N ALA A 157 -7.53 -2.25 5.04
CA ALA A 157 -6.69 -3.17 4.28
C ALA A 157 -5.23 -2.66 4.14
N SER A 158 -5.03 -1.35 3.98
CA SER A 158 -3.70 -0.76 3.86
C SER A 158 -2.98 -0.66 5.20
N VAL A 159 -3.68 -0.27 6.27
CA VAL A 159 -3.10 -0.19 7.63
C VAL A 159 -2.76 -1.59 8.16
N ARG A 160 -3.58 -2.60 7.90
CA ARG A 160 -3.26 -3.99 8.22
C ARG A 160 -1.94 -4.46 7.57
N ARG A 161 -1.70 -4.08 6.31
CA ARG A 161 -0.42 -4.36 5.62
C ARG A 161 0.75 -3.61 6.24
N LEU A 162 0.57 -2.33 6.56
CA LEU A 162 1.58 -1.54 7.26
C LEU A 162 1.93 -2.18 8.61
N ALA A 163 0.94 -2.60 9.37
CA ALA A 163 1.13 -3.30 10.64
C ALA A 163 1.94 -4.60 10.48
N GLN A 164 1.63 -5.41 9.45
CA GLN A 164 2.40 -6.62 9.14
C GLN A 164 3.86 -6.29 8.77
N PHE A 165 4.07 -5.20 8.03
CA PHE A 165 5.41 -4.75 7.68
C PHE A 165 6.19 -4.33 8.94
N ILE A 166 5.61 -3.50 9.82
CA ILE A 166 6.23 -3.09 11.09
C ILE A 166 6.57 -4.30 11.95
N LYS A 167 5.63 -5.25 12.11
CA LYS A 167 5.85 -6.47 12.88
C LYS A 167 7.05 -7.28 12.37
N ARG A 168 7.21 -7.39 11.05
CA ARG A 168 8.39 -8.04 10.46
C ARG A 168 9.68 -7.27 10.79
N GLN A 169 9.66 -5.93 10.72
CA GLN A 169 10.82 -5.11 11.07
C GLN A 169 11.21 -5.28 12.55
N GLN A 170 10.24 -5.35 13.44
CA GLN A 170 10.47 -5.61 14.87
C GLN A 170 11.10 -6.98 15.10
N ASN A 171 10.61 -8.02 14.42
CA ASN A 171 11.11 -9.39 14.58
C ASN A 171 12.53 -9.61 14.01
N THR A 172 12.86 -8.95 12.89
CA THR A 172 14.13 -9.18 12.18
C THR A 172 15.27 -8.31 12.68
N ASN A 173 15.00 -7.12 13.20
CA ASN A 173 16.02 -6.09 13.41
C ASN A 173 16.15 -5.61 14.87
N LYS A 174 15.56 -6.30 15.85
CA LYS A 174 15.54 -5.87 17.27
C LYS A 174 15.19 -4.38 17.39
N VAL A 175 14.13 -3.94 16.69
CA VAL A 175 13.63 -2.58 16.79
C VAL A 175 13.14 -2.37 18.22
N GLY A 176 13.50 -1.24 18.81
CA GLY A 176 13.06 -0.83 20.13
C GLY A 176 11.57 -0.45 20.12
N LYS A 177 11.25 0.77 20.54
CA LYS A 177 9.87 1.28 20.52
C LYS A 177 9.42 1.62 19.11
N CYS A 178 8.13 1.45 18.86
CA CYS A 178 7.45 1.97 17.68
C CYS A 178 6.68 3.24 18.03
N VAL A 179 7.02 4.34 17.39
CA VAL A 179 6.38 5.64 17.56
C VAL A 179 5.62 5.98 16.30
N ALA A 180 4.38 6.46 16.42
CA ALA A 180 3.54 6.79 15.27
C ALA A 180 3.23 8.28 15.19
N VAL A 181 3.43 8.88 14.02
CA VAL A 181 2.81 10.16 13.62
C VAL A 181 1.62 9.84 12.73
N CYS A 182 0.42 10.25 13.12
CA CYS A 182 -0.80 9.88 12.43
C CYS A 182 -1.75 11.06 12.23
N GLY A 183 -2.37 11.13 11.04
CA GLY A 183 -3.49 12.00 10.74
C GLY A 183 -4.34 11.39 9.65
N MET A 184 -5.65 11.34 9.86
CA MET A 184 -6.60 10.64 8.97
C MET A 184 -7.72 11.57 8.52
N LEU A 185 -8.40 11.18 7.45
CA LEU A 185 -9.60 11.86 6.97
C LEU A 185 -10.84 11.26 7.66
N LYS A 186 -11.85 12.09 7.93
CA LYS A 186 -13.08 11.70 8.66
C LYS A 186 -13.98 10.71 7.90
N ASP A 187 -13.83 10.65 6.58
CA ASP A 187 -14.58 9.74 5.70
C ASP A 187 -13.98 8.32 5.66
N LYS A 188 -12.96 8.04 6.46
CA LYS A 188 -12.32 6.73 6.55
C LYS A 188 -12.80 5.95 7.78
N GLU A 189 -12.74 4.63 7.70
CA GLU A 189 -13.03 3.74 8.82
C GLU A 189 -11.87 3.77 9.83
N ILE A 190 -11.78 4.89 10.60
CA ILE A 190 -10.65 5.20 11.46
C ILE A 190 -10.43 4.10 12.50
N GLU A 191 -11.49 3.70 13.21
CA GLU A 191 -11.43 2.72 14.28
C GLU A 191 -10.92 1.37 13.77
N ASN A 192 -11.54 0.84 12.69
CA ASN A 192 -11.13 -0.41 12.07
C ASN A 192 -9.69 -0.35 11.56
N SER A 193 -9.30 0.78 10.96
CA SER A 193 -7.94 0.97 10.49
C SER A 193 -6.92 0.97 11.61
N LEU A 194 -7.18 1.72 12.69
CA LEU A 194 -6.26 1.83 13.81
C LEU A 194 -6.15 0.55 14.64
N SER A 195 -7.22 -0.28 14.72
CA SER A 195 -7.22 -1.53 15.47
C SER A 195 -6.07 -2.48 15.10
N HIS A 196 -5.65 -2.48 13.83
CA HIS A 196 -4.56 -3.33 13.34
C HIS A 196 -3.16 -2.89 13.76
N ILE A 197 -2.96 -1.59 14.02
CA ILE A 197 -1.63 -1.03 14.31
C ILE A 197 -1.46 -0.63 15.78
N LYS A 198 -2.54 -0.35 16.49
CA LYS A 198 -2.55 -0.01 17.92
C LYS A 198 -1.65 -0.93 18.78
N PRO A 199 -1.71 -2.27 18.64
CA PRO A 199 -0.90 -3.17 19.48
C PRO A 199 0.62 -3.08 19.23
N LEU A 200 1.04 -2.38 18.19
CA LEU A 200 2.45 -2.27 17.77
C LEU A 200 3.06 -0.92 18.11
N VAL A 201 2.25 0.05 18.52
CA VAL A 201 2.68 1.44 18.73
C VAL A 201 2.76 1.78 20.22
N ASP A 202 3.92 2.22 20.65
CA ASP A 202 4.19 2.59 22.04
C ASP A 202 3.84 4.06 22.34
N SER A 203 3.86 4.93 21.32
CA SER A 203 3.57 6.37 21.51
C SER A 203 2.99 6.99 20.25
N TRP A 204 2.01 7.85 20.42
CA TRP A 204 1.25 8.48 19.36
C TRP A 204 1.47 9.99 19.32
N TYR A 205 1.72 10.52 18.13
CA TYR A 205 1.82 11.93 17.80
C TYR A 205 0.78 12.24 16.74
N LEU A 206 -0.38 12.70 17.15
CA LEU A 206 -1.52 12.92 16.27
C LEU A 206 -1.47 14.33 15.70
N ALA A 207 -1.72 14.44 14.39
CA ALA A 207 -1.72 15.73 13.71
C ALA A 207 -3.08 16.02 13.08
N THR A 208 -3.53 17.27 13.22
CA THR A 208 -4.72 17.78 12.52
C THR A 208 -4.46 17.88 11.02
N ILE A 209 -5.43 17.47 10.23
CA ILE A 209 -5.43 17.70 8.77
C ILE A 209 -6.33 18.90 8.46
N HIS A 210 -5.73 20.02 8.08
CA HIS A 210 -6.45 21.24 7.68
C HIS A 210 -7.04 21.09 6.26
N HIS A 211 -8.12 20.34 6.17
CA HIS A 211 -8.87 20.07 4.95
C HIS A 211 -10.35 19.83 5.30
N GLU A 212 -11.29 20.07 4.40
CA GLU A 212 -12.73 19.87 4.64
C GLU A 212 -13.07 18.48 5.21
N ARG A 213 -12.38 17.45 4.71
CA ARG A 213 -12.50 16.06 5.17
C ARG A 213 -11.50 15.70 6.25
N GLY A 214 -10.71 16.67 6.74
CA GLY A 214 -9.70 16.41 7.74
C GLY A 214 -10.30 16.10 9.11
N THR A 215 -9.62 15.26 9.89
CA THR A 215 -9.90 15.01 11.31
C THR A 215 -8.93 15.83 12.15
N SER A 216 -9.39 16.43 13.24
CA SER A 216 -8.50 17.05 14.22
C SER A 216 -7.75 16.00 15.02
N ALA A 217 -6.59 16.38 15.56
CA ALA A 217 -5.80 15.49 16.41
C ALA A 217 -6.60 15.03 17.64
N GLN A 218 -7.43 15.90 18.23
CA GLN A 218 -8.29 15.61 19.38
C GLN A 218 -9.39 14.60 19.02
N GLN A 219 -9.98 14.72 17.83
CA GLN A 219 -10.95 13.74 17.34
C GLN A 219 -10.31 12.37 17.13
N LEU A 220 -9.08 12.33 16.58
CA LEU A 220 -8.32 11.08 16.45
C LEU A 220 -7.97 10.45 17.79
N GLN A 221 -7.64 11.28 18.79
CA GLN A 221 -7.32 10.82 20.14
C GLN A 221 -8.48 10.02 20.77
N ALA A 222 -9.73 10.37 20.46
CA ALA A 222 -10.89 9.64 20.95
C ALA A 222 -10.90 8.15 20.56
N TYR A 223 -10.26 7.78 19.46
CA TYR A 223 -10.09 6.38 19.02
C TYR A 223 -8.91 5.68 19.71
N LEU A 224 -8.13 6.40 20.53
CA LEU A 224 -6.88 5.93 21.15
C LEU A 224 -6.89 6.11 22.68
N ILE A 225 -8.06 6.14 23.31
CA ILE A 225 -8.24 6.38 24.75
C ILE A 225 -7.48 5.33 25.59
N ASP A 226 -7.42 4.11 25.11
CA ASP A 226 -6.73 2.97 25.72
C ASP A 226 -5.21 2.95 25.46
N GLN A 227 -4.69 3.92 24.69
CA GLN A 227 -3.29 3.97 24.32
C GLN A 227 -2.49 4.91 25.25
N PRO A 228 -1.36 4.44 25.79
CA PRO A 228 -0.46 5.30 26.55
C PRO A 228 0.22 6.33 25.63
N PHE A 229 0.59 7.48 26.21
CA PHE A 229 1.43 8.49 25.54
C PHE A 229 0.91 8.99 24.18
N THR A 230 -0.29 9.57 24.18
CA THR A 230 -0.88 10.23 23.02
C THR A 230 -0.74 11.74 23.11
N ASN A 231 -0.11 12.36 22.11
CA ASN A 231 0.10 13.79 22.01
C ASN A 231 -0.61 14.36 20.77
N CYS A 232 -1.26 15.51 20.91
CA CYS A 232 -1.99 16.18 19.83
C CYS A 232 -1.26 17.42 19.33
N PHE A 233 -1.20 17.60 18.02
CA PHE A 233 -0.53 18.71 17.33
C PHE A 233 -1.45 19.30 16.27
N ASP A 234 -1.29 20.59 16.04
CA ASP A 234 -2.04 21.29 15.00
C ASP A 234 -1.51 20.99 13.58
N LYS A 235 -0.22 20.66 13.46
CA LYS A 235 0.44 20.43 12.17
C LYS A 235 1.24 19.14 12.15
N ALA A 236 1.32 18.52 10.96
CA ALA A 236 2.10 17.31 10.74
C ALA A 236 3.59 17.50 11.04
N GLU A 237 4.15 18.62 10.62
CA GLU A 237 5.57 18.94 10.80
C GLU A 237 5.94 19.04 12.29
N THR A 238 5.09 19.69 13.11
CA THR A 238 5.34 19.81 14.56
C THR A 238 5.20 18.46 15.26
N ALA A 239 4.22 17.65 14.88
CA ALA A 239 4.08 16.28 15.36
C ALA A 239 5.32 15.44 15.03
N TYR A 240 5.79 15.51 13.78
CA TYR A 240 6.99 14.80 13.32
C TYR A 240 8.25 15.26 14.07
N GLN A 241 8.46 16.58 14.20
CA GLN A 241 9.61 17.12 14.94
C GLN A 241 9.63 16.70 16.41
N ALA A 242 8.46 16.65 17.07
CA ALA A 242 8.35 16.17 18.43
C ALA A 242 8.65 14.66 18.51
N ALA A 243 8.10 13.88 17.60
CA ALA A 243 8.31 12.44 17.53
C ALA A 243 9.78 12.08 17.26
N ILE A 244 10.43 12.75 16.29
CA ILE A 244 11.84 12.45 15.95
C ILE A 244 12.80 12.79 17.09
N LYS A 245 12.49 13.79 17.93
CA LYS A 245 13.27 14.10 19.12
C LYS A 245 13.09 13.07 20.24
N ALA A 246 11.98 12.36 20.26
CA ALA A 246 11.66 11.39 21.32
C ALA A 246 12.18 9.98 21.01
N VAL A 247 12.42 9.64 19.73
CA VAL A 247 12.88 8.32 19.31
C VAL A 247 14.40 8.18 19.48
N LYS A 248 14.83 6.97 19.84
CA LYS A 248 16.23 6.58 19.93
C LYS A 248 16.68 5.90 18.64
N LYS A 249 17.98 5.75 18.44
CA LYS A 249 18.55 5.09 17.23
C LYS A 249 17.96 3.71 16.92
N CYS A 250 17.64 2.92 17.95
CA CYS A 250 17.08 1.58 17.79
C CYS A 250 15.55 1.58 17.58
N ASP A 251 14.88 2.72 17.69
CA ASP A 251 13.44 2.81 17.59
C ASP A 251 12.98 2.93 16.12
N CYS A 252 11.67 2.77 15.92
CA CYS A 252 11.02 2.95 14.63
C CYS A 252 10.00 4.10 14.74
N LEU A 253 10.10 5.07 13.84
CA LEU A 253 9.11 6.12 13.65
C LEU A 253 8.31 5.83 12.39
N VAL A 254 7.00 5.72 12.52
CA VAL A 254 6.07 5.50 11.40
C VAL A 254 5.21 6.74 11.21
N VAL A 255 5.19 7.29 10.01
CA VAL A 255 4.28 8.38 9.60
C VAL A 255 3.23 7.81 8.68
N PHE A 256 1.95 7.87 9.06
CA PHE A 256 0.89 7.30 8.25
C PHE A 256 -0.49 7.97 8.45
N GLY A 257 -1.49 7.50 7.70
CA GLY A 257 -2.90 7.84 7.87
C GLY A 257 -3.50 8.65 6.72
N SER A 258 -2.70 9.34 5.92
CA SER A 258 -3.19 10.05 4.73
C SER A 258 -2.05 10.50 3.82
N PHE A 259 -2.39 10.80 2.57
CA PHE A 259 -1.48 11.49 1.65
C PHE A 259 -1.10 12.89 2.13
N HIS A 260 -1.99 13.57 2.87
CA HIS A 260 -1.73 14.90 3.43
C HIS A 260 -0.56 14.85 4.42
N ILE A 261 -0.66 14.01 5.44
CA ILE A 261 0.38 13.89 6.48
C ILE A 261 1.74 13.51 5.86
N VAL A 262 1.76 12.47 5.03
CA VAL A 262 3.00 11.99 4.42
C VAL A 262 3.59 13.04 3.46
N GLY A 263 2.74 13.70 2.68
CA GLY A 263 3.16 14.75 1.77
C GLY A 263 3.74 15.97 2.49
N ASP A 264 3.15 16.38 3.61
CA ASP A 264 3.65 17.49 4.43
C ASP A 264 5.03 17.15 5.00
N ILE A 265 5.24 15.93 5.51
CA ILE A 265 6.54 15.51 6.02
C ILE A 265 7.59 15.42 4.92
N ILE A 266 7.25 14.90 3.73
CA ILE A 266 8.18 14.89 2.59
C ILE A 266 8.60 16.31 2.22
N ARG A 267 7.66 17.25 2.09
CA ARG A 267 7.95 18.66 1.79
C ARG A 267 8.77 19.34 2.89
N HIS A 268 8.44 19.06 4.16
CA HIS A 268 9.18 19.58 5.28
C HIS A 268 10.66 19.16 5.23
N ARG A 269 10.93 17.89 5.01
CA ARG A 269 12.30 17.37 4.93
C ARG A 269 13.09 17.93 3.76
N GLN A 270 12.46 18.12 2.59
CA GLN A 270 13.12 18.72 1.41
C GLN A 270 13.56 20.16 1.62
N LYS A 271 12.99 20.89 2.59
CA LYS A 271 13.40 22.27 2.92
C LYS A 271 14.64 22.34 3.82
N PHE A 272 15.01 21.24 4.47
CA PHE A 272 16.09 21.20 5.45
C PHE A 272 17.24 20.24 5.08
N ASN A 273 17.12 19.55 3.94
CA ASN A 273 18.20 18.83 3.26
C ASN A 273 18.66 19.59 2.02
#